data_24c943a94eac1a82cbc39b6f58d4df15
#
_entry.id   24c943a94eac1a82cbc39b6f58d4df15
#
_cell.length_a   1.000
_cell.length_b   1.000
_cell.length_c   1.000
_cell.angle_alpha   90.00
_cell.angle_beta   90.00
_cell.angle_gamma   90.00
#
_symmetry.space_group_name_H-M   'P 1'
#
loop_
_entity.id
_entity.type
_entity.pdbx_description
1 polymer ?
#
loop_
_entity_poly.entity_id
_entity_poly.type
_entity_poly.pdbx_seq_one_letter_code
_entity_poly.pdbx_strand_id
1 'polypeptide(L)'
;MDMIDNYRSLPIGRYLDICREGARQDIDAVERQARVIAILTGRHPEDILNLPIAEYRELSERSAFLSAEPEHVGGRAAQVYRVGDWELVPVADARKITVAQYVDFQTFCTEPEHIVELLSVLMVPRGCADNQGYDVAEVQAAIREGKSVEEVLRVSAFFLRRFAGLIQDSLSFSEREAERMPEPVRTETRERLMKVRAMWRRLTESGDGSPTSTRSAGRAGAAGRRSGR
;
A
#
# COMPACT_ATOMS: atom_id res chain seq x y z
N MET A 1 -2.24 25.79 -8.94
CA MET A 1 -2.58 24.46 -8.38
C MET A 1 -1.57 24.20 -7.30
N ASP A 2 -2.01 23.91 -6.07
CA ASP A 2 -1.06 23.70 -4.97
C ASP A 2 -0.36 22.35 -5.13
N MET A 3 0.93 22.31 -4.81
CA MET A 3 1.70 21.06 -4.81
C MET A 3 1.19 20.11 -3.72
N ILE A 4 1.07 18.84 -4.07
CA ILE A 4 0.81 17.76 -3.09
C ILE A 4 2.06 17.56 -2.24
N ASP A 5 1.93 17.62 -0.91
CA ASP A 5 3.03 17.58 0.06
C ASP A 5 2.86 16.56 1.18
N ASN A 6 1.88 15.66 1.06
CA ASN A 6 1.64 14.59 2.02
C ASN A 6 0.89 13.40 1.39
N TYR A 7 0.98 12.22 2.03
CA TYR A 7 0.34 10.99 1.56
C TYR A 7 -1.18 10.97 1.64
N ARG A 8 -1.77 11.83 2.49
CA ARG A 8 -3.22 11.93 2.66
C ARG A 8 -3.90 12.60 1.47
N SER A 9 -3.20 13.53 0.83
CA SER A 9 -3.68 14.25 -0.36
C SER A 9 -3.15 13.68 -1.68
N LEU A 10 -2.18 12.72 -1.62
CA LEU A 10 -1.59 12.10 -2.79
C LEU A 10 -2.47 10.96 -3.32
N PRO A 11 -3.07 11.08 -4.53
CA PRO A 11 -3.81 9.98 -5.16
C PRO A 11 -2.90 8.78 -5.40
N ILE A 12 -3.44 7.57 -5.23
CA ILE A 12 -2.65 6.34 -5.40
C ILE A 12 -2.09 6.20 -6.82
N GLY A 13 -2.81 6.64 -7.84
CA GLY A 13 -2.33 6.61 -9.22
C GLY A 13 -1.07 7.44 -9.39
N ARG A 14 -1.04 8.67 -8.87
CA ARG A 14 0.16 9.54 -8.91
C ARG A 14 1.32 8.95 -8.11
N TYR A 15 1.04 8.32 -6.97
CA TYR A 15 2.07 7.64 -6.19
C TYR A 15 2.72 6.49 -6.97
N LEU A 16 1.93 5.68 -7.67
CA LEU A 16 2.45 4.61 -8.54
C LEU A 16 3.30 5.17 -9.69
N ASP A 17 2.90 6.30 -10.27
CA ASP A 17 3.69 6.99 -11.31
C ASP A 17 5.01 7.54 -10.73
N ILE A 18 4.99 8.10 -9.51
CA ILE A 18 6.21 8.53 -8.79
C ILE A 18 7.14 7.34 -8.56
N CYS A 19 6.62 6.19 -8.11
CA CYS A 19 7.42 4.98 -7.92
C CYS A 19 8.06 4.52 -9.22
N ARG A 20 7.32 4.56 -10.34
CA ARG A 20 7.80 4.19 -11.67
C ARG A 20 8.91 5.14 -12.14
N GLU A 21 8.71 6.45 -12.04
CA GLU A 21 9.75 7.43 -12.39
C GLU A 21 10.96 7.34 -11.47
N GLY A 22 10.75 7.10 -10.16
CA GLY A 22 11.83 6.91 -9.18
C GLY A 22 12.71 5.68 -9.44
N ALA A 23 12.13 4.63 -10.04
CA ALA A 23 12.85 3.39 -10.38
C ALA A 23 13.67 3.49 -11.69
N ARG A 24 13.50 4.54 -12.47
CA ARG A 24 14.21 4.73 -13.76
C ARG A 24 15.70 4.89 -13.53
N GLN A 25 16.48 4.15 -14.31
CA GLN A 25 17.96 4.20 -14.29
C GLN A 25 18.55 4.80 -15.58
N ASP A 26 17.70 5.07 -16.57
CA ASP A 26 18.07 5.62 -17.89
C ASP A 26 18.17 7.14 -17.90
N ILE A 27 17.84 7.82 -16.80
CA ILE A 27 17.89 9.27 -16.61
C ILE A 27 18.72 9.64 -15.38
N ASP A 28 19.25 10.85 -15.35
CA ASP A 28 20.02 11.33 -14.20
C ASP A 28 19.13 11.65 -12.98
N ALA A 29 19.78 11.90 -11.83
CA ALA A 29 19.08 12.13 -10.58
C ALA A 29 18.27 13.44 -10.56
N VAL A 30 18.75 14.48 -11.26
CA VAL A 30 18.08 15.79 -11.33
C VAL A 30 16.83 15.68 -12.22
N GLU A 31 16.94 15.04 -13.37
CA GLU A 31 15.81 14.79 -14.26
C GLU A 31 14.77 13.92 -13.57
N ARG A 32 15.19 12.87 -12.87
CA ARG A 32 14.27 11.99 -12.08
C ARG A 32 13.51 12.78 -11.03
N GLN A 33 14.20 13.63 -10.26
CA GLN A 33 13.58 14.47 -9.25
C GLN A 33 12.62 15.50 -9.88
N ALA A 34 12.99 16.09 -11.02
CA ALA A 34 12.10 17.01 -11.73
C ALA A 34 10.81 16.33 -12.21
N ARG A 35 10.88 15.09 -12.69
CA ARG A 35 9.70 14.30 -13.07
C ARG A 35 8.79 13.98 -11.87
N VAL A 36 9.37 13.65 -10.72
CA VAL A 36 8.63 13.44 -9.47
C VAL A 36 7.92 14.73 -9.06
N ILE A 37 8.61 15.87 -9.07
CA ILE A 37 8.01 17.17 -8.75
C ILE A 37 6.90 17.53 -9.75
N ALA A 38 7.09 17.22 -11.05
CA ALA A 38 6.10 17.44 -12.08
C ALA A 38 4.78 16.69 -11.79
N ILE A 39 4.86 15.43 -11.37
CA ILE A 39 3.69 14.63 -10.96
C ILE A 39 3.00 15.26 -9.74
N LEU A 40 3.76 15.71 -8.72
CA LEU A 40 3.22 16.32 -7.50
C LEU A 40 2.55 17.67 -7.77
N THR A 41 3.04 18.43 -8.73
CA THR A 41 2.53 19.77 -9.08
C THR A 41 1.53 19.77 -10.22
N GLY A 42 1.44 18.66 -10.98
CA GLY A 42 0.64 18.59 -12.22
C GLY A 42 1.20 19.43 -13.35
N ARG A 43 2.51 19.78 -13.31
CA ARG A 43 3.23 20.52 -14.37
C ARG A 43 3.93 19.55 -15.31
N HIS A 44 4.44 20.06 -16.42
CA HIS A 44 5.31 19.29 -17.31
C HIS A 44 6.74 19.22 -16.74
N PRO A 45 7.49 18.10 -16.91
CA PRO A 45 8.87 17.99 -16.40
C PRO A 45 9.80 19.08 -16.91
N GLU A 46 9.67 19.51 -18.16
CA GLU A 46 10.44 20.60 -18.72
C GLU A 46 10.21 21.94 -18.03
N ASP A 47 8.98 22.21 -17.56
CA ASP A 47 8.67 23.41 -16.81
C ASP A 47 9.40 23.42 -15.47
N ILE A 48 9.55 22.25 -14.83
CA ILE A 48 10.31 22.12 -13.57
C ILE A 48 11.81 22.32 -13.79
N LEU A 49 12.36 21.77 -14.88
CA LEU A 49 13.79 21.94 -15.23
C LEU A 49 14.15 23.39 -15.59
N ASN A 50 13.19 24.16 -16.07
CA ASN A 50 13.38 25.58 -16.42
C ASN A 50 13.14 26.56 -15.25
N LEU A 51 12.81 26.07 -14.03
CA LEU A 51 12.61 26.91 -12.86
C LEU A 51 13.90 27.54 -12.37
N PRO A 52 13.83 28.73 -11.75
CA PRO A 52 14.94 29.27 -10.95
C PRO A 52 15.34 28.27 -9.87
N ILE A 53 16.66 28.16 -9.61
CA ILE A 53 17.20 27.17 -8.65
C ILE A 53 16.59 27.32 -7.22
N ALA A 54 16.21 28.52 -6.82
CA ALA A 54 15.57 28.73 -5.53
C ALA A 54 14.18 28.10 -5.46
N GLU A 55 13.37 28.25 -6.51
CA GLU A 55 12.04 27.66 -6.60
C GLU A 55 12.13 26.14 -6.73
N TYR A 56 13.07 25.62 -7.54
CA TYR A 56 13.32 24.18 -7.61
C TYR A 56 13.68 23.57 -6.26
N ARG A 57 14.54 24.25 -5.45
CA ARG A 57 14.89 23.78 -4.10
C ARG A 57 13.69 23.75 -3.17
N GLU A 58 12.85 24.77 -3.17
CA GLU A 58 11.63 24.80 -2.37
C GLU A 58 10.72 23.62 -2.70
N LEU A 59 10.48 23.35 -4.00
CA LEU A 59 9.67 22.21 -4.43
C LEU A 59 10.32 20.86 -4.06
N SER A 60 11.64 20.78 -4.15
CA SER A 60 12.40 19.59 -3.75
C SER A 60 12.29 19.33 -2.24
N GLU A 61 12.39 20.35 -1.39
CA GLU A 61 12.20 20.23 0.06
C GLU A 61 10.76 19.79 0.40
N ARG A 62 9.76 20.34 -0.28
CA ARG A 62 8.35 19.94 -0.10
C ARG A 62 8.06 18.52 -0.55
N SER A 63 8.84 17.97 -1.47
CA SER A 63 8.74 16.57 -1.90
C SER A 63 9.40 15.57 -0.93
N ALA A 64 10.13 16.05 0.10
CA ALA A 64 10.90 15.20 1.01
C ALA A 64 10.04 14.21 1.82
N PHE A 65 8.71 14.46 1.96
CA PHE A 65 7.80 13.50 2.60
C PHE A 65 7.80 12.13 1.92
N LEU A 66 8.13 12.05 0.63
CA LEU A 66 8.23 10.78 -0.11
C LEU A 66 9.37 9.89 0.40
N SER A 67 10.37 10.45 1.10
CA SER A 67 11.46 9.70 1.72
C SER A 67 11.06 9.03 3.05
N ALA A 68 9.97 9.47 3.64
CA ALA A 68 9.38 8.86 4.83
C ALA A 68 8.40 7.75 4.43
N GLU A 69 8.33 6.69 5.22
CA GLU A 69 7.26 5.70 5.02
C GLU A 69 5.90 6.35 5.36
N PRO A 70 4.84 6.08 4.56
CA PRO A 70 3.51 6.53 4.90
C PRO A 70 3.12 6.04 6.30
N GLU A 71 2.57 6.94 7.12
CA GLU A 71 2.10 6.54 8.45
C GLU A 71 1.07 5.43 8.33
N HIS A 72 1.28 4.36 9.09
CA HIS A 72 0.31 3.26 9.15
C HIS A 72 -0.91 3.73 9.93
N VAL A 73 -1.92 4.14 9.21
CA VAL A 73 -3.19 4.54 9.81
C VAL A 73 -3.94 3.29 10.24
N GLY A 74 -3.76 2.90 11.50
CA GLY A 74 -4.59 1.89 12.13
C GLY A 74 -6.06 2.34 12.08
N GLY A 75 -6.98 1.42 11.83
CA GLY A 75 -8.41 1.73 11.82
C GLY A 75 -9.24 0.55 11.30
N ARG A 76 -10.55 0.62 11.58
CA ARG A 76 -11.49 -0.31 10.96
C ARG A 76 -11.68 0.10 9.50
N ALA A 77 -11.70 -0.88 8.60
CA ALA A 77 -12.13 -0.64 7.25
C ALA A 77 -13.57 -0.11 7.24
N ALA A 78 -13.85 0.86 6.41
CA ALA A 78 -15.21 1.32 6.19
C ALA A 78 -16.03 0.17 5.57
N GLN A 79 -17.33 0.15 5.86
CA GLN A 79 -18.23 -0.83 5.24
C GLN A 79 -18.50 -0.50 3.77
N VAL A 80 -18.39 0.77 3.40
CA VAL A 80 -18.59 1.28 2.05
C VAL A 80 -17.55 2.36 1.78
N TYR A 81 -16.91 2.27 0.64
CA TYR A 81 -15.95 3.27 0.14
C TYR A 81 -16.56 4.01 -1.04
N ARG A 82 -16.62 5.33 -0.95
CA ARG A 82 -17.06 6.18 -2.07
C ARG A 82 -15.87 6.60 -2.91
N VAL A 83 -15.95 6.39 -4.23
CA VAL A 83 -14.88 6.69 -5.17
C VAL A 83 -15.54 7.19 -6.47
N GLY A 84 -15.47 8.48 -6.74
CA GLY A 84 -16.25 9.07 -7.82
C GLY A 84 -17.73 8.76 -7.64
N ASP A 85 -18.36 8.22 -8.66
CA ASP A 85 -19.77 7.82 -8.64
C ASP A 85 -19.99 6.40 -8.06
N TRP A 86 -18.94 5.71 -7.67
CA TRP A 86 -19.00 4.34 -7.17
C TRP A 86 -19.11 4.25 -5.65
N GLU A 87 -19.99 3.39 -5.17
CA GLU A 87 -20.01 2.89 -3.79
C GLU A 87 -19.42 1.47 -3.80
N LEU A 88 -18.18 1.32 -3.35
CA LEU A 88 -17.49 0.05 -3.30
C LEU A 88 -17.66 -0.63 -1.95
N VAL A 89 -17.99 -1.91 -1.96
CA VAL A 89 -18.17 -2.74 -0.76
C VAL A 89 -17.05 -3.78 -0.70
N PRO A 90 -16.29 -3.85 0.41
CA PRO A 90 -15.25 -4.86 0.54
C PRO A 90 -15.84 -6.26 0.64
N VAL A 91 -15.25 -7.21 -0.07
CA VAL A 91 -15.54 -8.64 0.09
C VAL A 91 -14.94 -9.10 1.41
N ALA A 92 -15.73 -9.03 2.49
CA ALA A 92 -15.25 -9.28 3.84
C ALA A 92 -15.08 -10.78 4.19
N ASP A 93 -15.65 -11.69 3.39
CA ASP A 93 -15.58 -13.13 3.62
C ASP A 93 -14.83 -13.82 2.48
N ALA A 94 -13.63 -14.33 2.78
CA ALA A 94 -12.80 -15.05 1.83
C ALA A 94 -13.49 -16.27 1.18
N ARG A 95 -14.50 -16.85 1.86
CA ARG A 95 -15.27 -17.98 1.32
C ARG A 95 -16.28 -17.57 0.24
N LYS A 96 -16.52 -16.28 0.08
CA LYS A 96 -17.42 -15.72 -0.94
C LYS A 96 -16.68 -15.25 -2.20
N ILE A 97 -15.35 -15.34 -2.20
CA ILE A 97 -14.55 -15.02 -3.39
C ILE A 97 -14.81 -16.11 -4.43
N THR A 98 -15.12 -15.71 -5.65
CA THR A 98 -15.26 -16.61 -6.79
C THR A 98 -13.89 -17.16 -7.22
N VAL A 99 -13.88 -18.23 -8.01
CA VAL A 99 -12.63 -18.77 -8.57
C VAL A 99 -11.94 -17.74 -9.45
N ALA A 100 -12.68 -16.94 -10.22
CA ALA A 100 -12.12 -15.88 -11.04
C ALA A 100 -11.43 -14.82 -10.18
N GLN A 101 -12.11 -14.29 -9.16
CA GLN A 101 -11.52 -13.34 -8.22
C GLN A 101 -10.28 -13.93 -7.50
N TYR A 102 -10.28 -15.22 -7.19
CA TYR A 102 -9.12 -15.86 -6.57
C TYR A 102 -7.91 -15.90 -7.53
N VAL A 103 -8.13 -16.20 -8.81
CA VAL A 103 -7.08 -16.19 -9.83
C VAL A 103 -6.53 -14.77 -10.02
N ASP A 104 -7.40 -13.77 -10.14
CA ASP A 104 -7.00 -12.37 -10.25
C ASP A 104 -6.25 -11.90 -8.99
N PHE A 105 -6.76 -12.27 -7.81
CA PHE A 105 -6.07 -12.01 -6.54
C PHE A 105 -4.66 -12.60 -6.53
N GLN A 106 -4.48 -13.86 -6.95
CA GLN A 106 -3.15 -14.50 -7.05
C GLN A 106 -2.24 -13.76 -8.02
N THR A 107 -2.78 -13.27 -9.13
CA THR A 107 -2.03 -12.54 -10.15
C THR A 107 -1.52 -11.21 -9.61
N PHE A 108 -2.37 -10.46 -8.91
CA PHE A 108 -2.06 -9.09 -8.49
C PHE A 108 -1.43 -8.97 -7.11
N CYS A 109 -1.56 -9.98 -6.23
CA CYS A 109 -1.02 -9.88 -4.87
C CYS A 109 0.51 -10.00 -4.78
N THR A 110 1.19 -10.38 -5.86
CA THR A 110 2.64 -10.57 -5.89
C THR A 110 3.43 -9.30 -6.20
N GLU A 111 2.79 -8.29 -6.78
CA GLU A 111 3.45 -7.07 -7.24
C GLU A 111 2.76 -5.83 -6.65
N PRO A 112 3.51 -4.99 -5.89
CA PRO A 112 2.95 -3.79 -5.24
C PRO A 112 2.33 -2.78 -6.21
N GLU A 113 2.82 -2.74 -7.44
CA GLU A 113 2.34 -1.86 -8.50
C GLU A 113 0.91 -2.19 -8.95
N HIS A 114 0.45 -3.42 -8.69
CA HIS A 114 -0.91 -3.88 -8.97
C HIS A 114 -1.88 -3.69 -7.80
N ILE A 115 -1.57 -2.79 -6.86
CA ILE A 115 -2.42 -2.55 -5.68
C ILE A 115 -3.83 -2.08 -6.05
N VAL A 116 -3.99 -1.33 -7.14
CA VAL A 116 -5.30 -0.85 -7.60
C VAL A 116 -6.11 -1.99 -8.20
N GLU A 117 -5.46 -2.81 -9.02
CA GLU A 117 -6.04 -4.01 -9.61
C GLU A 117 -6.48 -4.98 -8.51
N LEU A 118 -5.62 -5.21 -7.52
CA LEU A 118 -5.92 -6.03 -6.35
C LEU A 118 -7.13 -5.51 -5.58
N LEU A 119 -7.20 -4.21 -5.34
CA LEU A 119 -8.34 -3.59 -4.65
C LEU A 119 -9.63 -3.71 -5.46
N SER A 120 -9.59 -3.57 -6.80
CA SER A 120 -10.77 -3.72 -7.65
C SER A 120 -11.34 -5.14 -7.63
N VAL A 121 -10.51 -6.16 -7.43
CA VAL A 121 -10.95 -7.55 -7.22
C VAL A 121 -11.65 -7.73 -5.85
N LEU A 122 -11.13 -7.07 -4.82
CA LEU A 122 -11.59 -7.24 -3.44
C LEU A 122 -12.67 -6.24 -3.02
N MET A 123 -12.97 -5.25 -3.86
CA MET A 123 -13.96 -4.21 -3.61
C MET A 123 -14.93 -4.12 -4.80
N VAL A 124 -16.14 -4.62 -4.59
CA VAL A 124 -17.17 -4.71 -5.64
C VAL A 124 -18.14 -3.53 -5.51
N PRO A 125 -18.59 -2.91 -6.62
CA PRO A 125 -19.65 -1.92 -6.58
C PRO A 125 -20.91 -2.43 -5.90
N ARG A 126 -21.52 -1.58 -5.09
CA ARG A 126 -22.70 -1.93 -4.30
C ARG A 126 -23.86 -2.35 -5.20
N GLY A 127 -24.42 -3.52 -4.95
CA GLY A 127 -25.53 -4.06 -5.72
C GLY A 127 -25.11 -4.84 -6.98
N CYS A 128 -23.83 -4.86 -7.31
CA CYS A 128 -23.28 -5.70 -8.37
C CYS A 128 -22.79 -7.04 -7.81
N ALA A 129 -22.92 -8.08 -8.61
CA ALA A 129 -22.19 -9.32 -8.38
C ALA A 129 -20.80 -9.18 -9.01
N ASP A 130 -19.91 -10.05 -8.61
CA ASP A 130 -18.54 -10.16 -9.07
C ASP A 130 -18.39 -10.01 -10.59
N ASN A 131 -17.65 -8.98 -11.02
CA ASN A 131 -17.37 -8.63 -12.43
C ASN A 131 -18.61 -8.59 -13.35
N GLN A 132 -19.80 -8.44 -12.78
CA GLN A 132 -21.04 -8.40 -13.51
C GLN A 132 -21.77 -7.06 -13.30
N GLY A 133 -22.13 -6.43 -14.41
CA GLY A 133 -22.92 -5.20 -14.40
C GLY A 133 -22.13 -3.92 -14.20
N TYR A 134 -20.80 -3.96 -14.29
CA TYR A 134 -19.92 -2.77 -14.26
C TYR A 134 -18.64 -2.98 -15.05
N ASP A 135 -18.00 -1.89 -15.46
CA ASP A 135 -16.67 -1.92 -16.07
C ASP A 135 -15.59 -1.84 -14.98
N VAL A 136 -14.77 -2.89 -14.88
CA VAL A 136 -13.67 -2.96 -13.92
C VAL A 136 -12.64 -1.87 -14.18
N ALA A 137 -12.38 -1.49 -15.43
CA ALA A 137 -11.43 -0.45 -15.78
C ALA A 137 -11.88 0.92 -15.27
N GLU A 138 -13.19 1.22 -15.32
CA GLU A 138 -13.74 2.46 -14.76
C GLU A 138 -13.59 2.50 -13.23
N VAL A 139 -13.82 1.38 -12.53
CA VAL A 139 -13.61 1.27 -11.09
C VAL A 139 -12.14 1.46 -10.73
N GLN A 140 -11.22 0.85 -11.49
CA GLN A 140 -9.78 1.04 -11.29
C GLN A 140 -9.35 2.49 -11.51
N ALA A 141 -9.84 3.13 -12.56
CA ALA A 141 -9.58 4.55 -12.83
C ALA A 141 -10.09 5.42 -11.67
N ALA A 142 -11.32 5.17 -11.20
CA ALA A 142 -11.89 5.88 -10.07
C ALA A 142 -11.04 5.69 -8.79
N ILE A 143 -10.57 4.48 -8.49
CA ILE A 143 -9.66 4.21 -7.35
C ILE A 143 -8.35 4.98 -7.52
N ARG A 144 -7.73 4.97 -8.71
CA ARG A 144 -6.47 5.66 -9.00
C ARG A 144 -6.55 7.16 -8.73
N GLU A 145 -7.65 7.79 -9.10
CA GLU A 145 -7.83 9.24 -8.99
C GLU A 145 -8.44 9.66 -7.66
N GLY A 146 -9.38 8.89 -7.15
CA GLY A 146 -10.23 9.27 -6.03
C GLY A 146 -9.77 8.78 -4.67
N LYS A 147 -8.73 7.91 -4.59
CA LYS A 147 -8.23 7.39 -3.31
C LYS A 147 -6.80 7.80 -3.05
N SER A 148 -6.57 8.35 -1.85
CA SER A 148 -5.23 8.69 -1.39
C SER A 148 -4.42 7.43 -1.03
N VAL A 149 -3.09 7.58 -1.03
CA VAL A 149 -2.16 6.53 -0.58
C VAL A 149 -2.53 6.04 0.81
N GLU A 150 -2.84 6.95 1.74
CA GLU A 150 -3.23 6.60 3.12
C GLU A 150 -4.50 5.75 3.17
N GLU A 151 -5.53 6.11 2.41
CA GLU A 151 -6.78 5.33 2.34
C GLU A 151 -6.54 3.94 1.74
N VAL A 152 -5.77 3.85 0.66
CA VAL A 152 -5.43 2.59 0.00
C VAL A 152 -4.65 1.68 0.95
N LEU A 153 -3.65 2.20 1.65
CA LEU A 153 -2.88 1.42 2.64
C LEU A 153 -3.76 0.90 3.78
N ARG A 154 -4.70 1.73 4.27
CA ARG A 154 -5.66 1.33 5.31
C ARG A 154 -6.54 0.17 4.85
N VAL A 155 -7.09 0.26 3.64
CA VAL A 155 -7.91 -0.79 3.04
C VAL A 155 -7.10 -2.05 2.79
N SER A 156 -5.89 -1.90 2.25
CA SER A 156 -4.99 -3.02 2.00
C SER A 156 -4.62 -3.74 3.29
N ALA A 157 -4.30 -3.01 4.36
CA ALA A 157 -4.01 -3.61 5.67
C ALA A 157 -5.20 -4.40 6.24
N PHE A 158 -6.44 -3.94 5.99
CA PHE A 158 -7.64 -4.71 6.35
C PHE A 158 -7.71 -6.04 5.59
N PHE A 159 -7.57 -5.98 4.27
CA PHE A 159 -7.62 -7.18 3.43
C PHE A 159 -6.48 -8.15 3.76
N LEU A 160 -5.28 -7.65 3.98
CA LEU A 160 -4.13 -8.46 4.36
C LEU A 160 -4.40 -9.31 5.60
N ARG A 161 -4.92 -8.67 6.65
CA ARG A 161 -5.28 -9.39 7.88
C ARG A 161 -6.38 -10.43 7.63
N ARG A 162 -7.35 -10.08 6.77
CA ARG A 162 -8.50 -10.95 6.49
C ARG A 162 -8.16 -12.12 5.58
N PHE A 163 -7.25 -11.89 4.62
CA PHE A 163 -6.87 -12.87 3.59
C PHE A 163 -5.45 -13.42 3.79
N ALA A 164 -4.86 -13.27 4.97
CA ALA A 164 -3.49 -13.73 5.25
C ALA A 164 -3.25 -15.20 4.86
N GLY A 165 -4.22 -16.08 5.07
CA GLY A 165 -4.14 -17.48 4.64
C GLY A 165 -4.03 -17.63 3.13
N LEU A 166 -4.90 -16.96 2.37
CA LEU A 166 -4.90 -17.00 0.91
C LEU A 166 -3.60 -16.43 0.33
N ILE A 167 -3.08 -15.35 0.93
CA ILE A 167 -1.80 -14.75 0.52
C ILE A 167 -0.65 -15.74 0.73
N GLN A 168 -0.62 -16.41 1.89
CA GLN A 168 0.42 -17.40 2.18
C GLN A 168 0.39 -18.58 1.20
N ASP A 169 -0.80 -19.06 0.86
CA ASP A 169 -0.97 -20.14 -0.13
C ASP A 169 -0.51 -19.70 -1.52
N SER A 170 -0.87 -18.46 -1.94
CA SER A 170 -0.44 -17.89 -3.22
C SER A 170 1.07 -17.72 -3.32
N LEU A 171 1.72 -17.21 -2.26
CA LEU A 171 3.18 -17.09 -2.22
C LEU A 171 3.85 -18.46 -2.28
N SER A 172 3.33 -19.44 -1.55
CA SER A 172 3.86 -20.82 -1.57
C SER A 172 3.69 -21.51 -2.93
N PHE A 173 2.59 -21.23 -3.64
CA PHE A 173 2.40 -21.67 -5.00
C PHE A 173 3.42 -21.03 -5.95
N SER A 174 3.58 -19.71 -5.89
CA SER A 174 4.52 -18.97 -6.73
C SER A 174 5.97 -19.41 -6.48
N GLU A 175 6.35 -19.72 -5.24
CA GLU A 175 7.67 -20.26 -4.88
C GLU A 175 7.91 -21.63 -5.55
N ARG A 176 6.91 -22.54 -5.52
CA ARG A 176 7.01 -23.87 -6.17
C ARG A 176 7.10 -23.77 -7.69
N GLU A 177 6.34 -22.84 -8.30
CA GLU A 177 6.45 -22.60 -9.74
C GLU A 177 7.80 -21.99 -10.11
N ALA A 178 8.33 -21.05 -9.31
CA ALA A 178 9.67 -20.49 -9.51
C ALA A 178 10.76 -21.57 -9.46
N GLU A 179 10.62 -22.60 -8.62
CA GLU A 179 11.57 -23.72 -8.54
C GLU A 179 11.62 -24.56 -9.82
N ARG A 180 10.58 -24.53 -10.63
CA ARG A 180 10.51 -25.24 -11.92
C ARG A 180 11.09 -24.45 -13.07
N MET A 181 11.39 -23.15 -12.86
CA MET A 181 11.93 -22.27 -13.89
C MET A 181 13.44 -22.45 -14.08
N PRO A 182 13.99 -22.14 -15.28
CA PRO A 182 15.43 -22.10 -15.51
C PRO A 182 16.15 -21.10 -14.60
N GLU A 183 17.43 -21.38 -14.27
CA GLU A 183 18.23 -20.52 -13.42
C GLU A 183 18.31 -19.09 -13.93
N PRO A 184 18.47 -18.22 -14.38
CA PRO A 184 18.39 -16.79 -14.14
C PRO A 184 16.98 -16.30 -13.80
N VAL A 185 15.94 -16.87 -14.39
CA VAL A 185 14.54 -16.47 -14.15
C VAL A 185 14.11 -16.84 -12.72
N ARG A 186 14.58 -17.98 -12.22
CA ARG A 186 14.32 -18.43 -10.85
C ARG A 186 14.88 -17.49 -9.81
N THR A 187 16.11 -16.98 -10.00
CA THR A 187 16.76 -16.06 -9.07
C THR A 187 16.01 -14.72 -9.01
N GLU A 188 15.67 -14.16 -10.16
CA GLU A 188 14.90 -12.91 -10.25
C GLU A 188 13.52 -13.04 -9.59
N THR A 189 12.81 -14.14 -9.87
CA THR A 189 11.50 -14.42 -9.29
C THR A 189 11.59 -14.56 -7.77
N ARG A 190 12.60 -15.27 -7.24
CA ARG A 190 12.83 -15.39 -5.80
C ARG A 190 13.10 -14.04 -5.13
N GLU A 191 13.89 -13.18 -5.73
CA GLU A 191 14.14 -11.83 -5.20
C GLU A 191 12.87 -11.00 -5.16
N ARG A 192 12.05 -11.05 -6.22
CA ARG A 192 10.74 -10.37 -6.25
C ARG A 192 9.83 -10.88 -5.14
N LEU A 193 9.70 -12.20 -4.98
CA LEU A 193 8.88 -12.82 -3.94
C LEU A 193 9.36 -12.44 -2.53
N MET A 194 10.68 -12.36 -2.29
CA MET A 194 11.22 -11.91 -1.00
C MET A 194 10.88 -10.45 -0.71
N LYS A 195 10.96 -9.56 -1.70
CA LYS A 195 10.57 -8.15 -1.56
C LYS A 195 9.07 -8.02 -1.23
N VAL A 196 8.23 -8.74 -1.95
CA VAL A 196 6.78 -8.80 -1.69
C VAL A 196 6.51 -9.29 -0.28
N ARG A 197 7.12 -10.39 0.13
CA ARG A 197 6.98 -10.96 1.48
C ARG A 197 7.42 -9.99 2.58
N ALA A 198 8.52 -9.26 2.36
CA ALA A 198 9.01 -8.25 3.29
C ALA A 198 8.05 -7.04 3.38
N MET A 199 7.55 -6.55 2.26
CA MET A 199 6.54 -5.50 2.21
C MET A 199 5.26 -5.93 2.94
N TRP A 200 4.74 -7.10 2.65
CA TRP A 200 3.54 -7.64 3.26
C TRP A 200 3.71 -7.83 4.78
N ARG A 201 4.87 -8.31 5.23
CA ARG A 201 5.18 -8.42 6.66
C ARG A 201 5.13 -7.07 7.36
N ARG A 202 5.74 -6.03 6.79
CA ARG A 202 5.69 -4.67 7.34
C ARG A 202 4.24 -4.17 7.48
N LEU A 203 3.42 -4.35 6.44
CA LEU A 203 2.01 -3.93 6.44
C LEU A 203 1.16 -4.68 7.48
N THR A 204 1.48 -5.94 7.79
CA THR A 204 0.74 -6.74 8.78
C THR A 204 1.23 -6.52 10.21
N GLU A 205 2.54 -6.39 10.43
CA GLU A 205 3.14 -6.23 11.77
C GLU A 205 2.94 -4.83 12.34
N SER A 206 2.90 -3.79 11.52
CA SER A 206 2.64 -2.41 11.96
C SER A 206 1.20 -2.15 12.43
N GLY A 207 0.28 -3.11 12.28
CA GLY A 207 -1.11 -3.00 12.72
C GLY A 207 -1.38 -3.49 14.14
N ASP A 208 -0.44 -4.13 14.78
CA ASP A 208 -0.59 -4.69 16.14
C ASP A 208 0.06 -3.79 17.20
N GLY A 209 -0.41 -2.53 17.26
CA GLY A 209 -0.18 -1.64 18.40
C GLY A 209 -0.95 -2.11 19.63
N SER A 210 -0.79 -3.35 20.04
CA SER A 210 -1.14 -3.76 21.40
C SER A 210 -0.17 -3.07 22.33
N PRO A 211 -0.64 -2.19 23.26
CA PRO A 211 0.22 -1.69 24.31
C PRO A 211 0.68 -2.92 25.10
N THR A 212 1.96 -3.26 25.00
CA THR A 212 2.60 -4.17 25.94
C THR A 212 2.37 -3.58 27.32
N SER A 213 1.35 -4.10 28.00
CA SER A 213 1.17 -3.89 29.42
C SER A 213 2.42 -4.38 30.12
N THR A 214 3.35 -3.47 30.33
CA THR A 214 4.42 -3.64 31.32
C THR A 214 3.75 -3.73 32.67
N ARG A 215 3.36 -4.93 33.03
CA ARG A 215 3.00 -5.32 34.38
C ARG A 215 4.27 -5.15 35.21
N SER A 216 4.44 -3.92 35.71
CA SER A 216 5.37 -3.63 36.81
C SER A 216 5.01 -4.54 37.98
N ALA A 217 5.79 -5.59 38.12
CA ALA A 217 5.78 -6.43 39.30
C ALA A 217 6.32 -5.60 40.46
N GLY A 218 5.42 -4.88 41.10
CA GLY A 218 5.68 -4.23 42.40
C GLY A 218 5.99 -5.32 43.43
N ARG A 219 7.28 -5.48 43.66
CA ARG A 219 7.85 -6.30 44.72
C ARG A 219 7.48 -5.68 46.07
N ALA A 220 6.46 -6.20 46.74
CA ALA A 220 6.17 -5.90 48.13
C ALA A 220 7.31 -6.43 49.00
N GLY A 221 8.13 -5.52 49.45
CA GLY A 221 9.13 -5.76 50.50
C GLY A 221 8.45 -5.79 51.85
N ALA A 222 8.45 -6.94 52.48
CA ALA A 222 8.14 -7.13 53.87
C ALA A 222 9.36 -6.73 54.75
N ALA A 223 9.13 -5.93 55.75
CA ALA A 223 9.86 -5.85 57.00
C ALA A 223 9.05 -4.94 57.94
N GLY A 224 8.54 -5.30 59.04
CA GLY A 224 9.15 -6.06 60.12
C GLY A 224 9.29 -5.18 61.34
N ARG A 225 8.77 -5.65 62.47
CA ARG A 225 9.08 -5.28 63.87
C ARG A 225 8.19 -4.22 64.56
N ARG A 226 7.37 -4.72 65.51
CA ARG A 226 7.67 -4.86 66.96
C ARG A 226 7.36 -3.65 67.84
N SER A 227 6.57 -4.01 68.86
CA SER A 227 6.59 -3.55 70.28
C SER A 227 5.77 -2.31 70.56
N GLY A 228 4.87 -2.29 71.47
CA GLY A 228 4.87 -2.67 72.79
C GLY A 228 4.03 -1.71 73.61
N ARG A 229 3.31 -2.24 74.44
CA ARG A 229 2.53 -1.82 75.65
C ARG A 229 1.05 -1.61 75.45
#